data_d0c3b44415b9c526305014c79ecccd79
#
_entry.id   d0c3b44415b9c526305014c79ecccd79
#
_cell.length_a   1.000
_cell.length_b   1.000
_cell.length_c   1.000
_cell.angle_alpha   90.00
_cell.angle_beta   90.00
_cell.angle_gamma   90.00
#
_symmetry.space_group_name_H-M   'P 1'
#
loop_
_entity.id
_entity.type
_entity.pdbx_description
1 polymer ?
#
loop_
_entity_poly.entity_id
_entity_poly.type
_entity_poly.pdbx_seq_one_letter_code
_entity_poly.pdbx_strand_id
1 'polypeptide(L)'
;MPEKIACVNERFAAAIARFDAENARDPNREAGEPRELLYAWRLTAWVSKLSPAASEPLRLAARCQHICRWESPRGSYPMTRAGYLKWRADLKQFHAKKSGEILRATGYDDDTIRRVQDLNLKKNFPADPEVRVLEDALCLVFLEFQFADLAAKSDDEKMINALRKSWEKMTESARAEALKLPYDDRAKALLTRALG
;
A
#
# COMPACT_ATOMS: atom_id res chain seq x y z
N MET A 1 10.56 -25.95 -21.19
CA MET A 1 10.50 -25.37 -19.83
C MET A 1 11.14 -23.97 -19.72
N PRO A 2 12.31 -23.63 -20.31
CA PRO A 2 12.89 -22.28 -20.20
C PRO A 2 12.06 -21.18 -20.88
N GLU A 3 11.40 -21.43 -22.01
CA GLU A 3 10.57 -20.43 -22.71
C GLU A 3 9.36 -19.93 -21.90
N LYS A 4 8.69 -20.81 -21.15
CA LYS A 4 7.56 -20.38 -20.29
C LYS A 4 8.02 -19.49 -19.12
N ILE A 5 9.19 -19.74 -18.56
CA ILE A 5 9.74 -18.93 -17.44
C ILE A 5 10.19 -17.56 -17.97
N ALA A 6 10.79 -17.48 -19.15
CA ALA A 6 11.16 -16.22 -19.78
C ALA A 6 9.91 -15.35 -20.07
N CYS A 7 8.86 -15.93 -20.64
CA CYS A 7 7.61 -15.25 -20.94
C CYS A 7 6.88 -14.74 -19.66
N VAL A 8 6.93 -15.48 -18.55
CA VAL A 8 6.36 -15.07 -17.25
C VAL A 8 7.14 -13.87 -16.69
N ASN A 9 8.48 -13.89 -16.75
CA ASN A 9 9.30 -12.77 -16.29
C ASN A 9 9.09 -11.50 -17.12
N GLU A 10 8.94 -11.63 -18.44
CA GLU A 10 8.67 -10.51 -19.34
C GLU A 10 7.30 -9.88 -19.07
N ARG A 11 6.26 -10.70 -18.89
CA ARG A 11 4.90 -10.23 -18.57
C ARG A 11 4.87 -9.48 -17.23
N PHE A 12 5.50 -10.03 -16.18
CA PHE A 12 5.61 -9.37 -14.89
C PHE A 12 6.34 -8.04 -15.01
N ALA A 13 7.50 -8.00 -15.68
CA ALA A 13 8.25 -6.77 -15.88
C ALA A 13 7.44 -5.72 -16.67
N ALA A 14 6.69 -6.14 -17.70
CA ALA A 14 5.82 -5.25 -18.45
C ALA A 14 4.69 -4.64 -17.59
N ALA A 15 4.06 -5.45 -16.73
CA ALA A 15 3.02 -4.96 -15.82
C ALA A 15 3.59 -3.95 -14.80
N ILE A 16 4.73 -4.26 -14.18
CA ILE A 16 5.42 -3.36 -13.26
C ILE A 16 5.78 -2.04 -13.95
N ALA A 17 6.35 -2.09 -15.16
CA ALA A 17 6.70 -0.90 -15.93
C ALA A 17 5.47 -0.04 -16.26
N ARG A 18 4.32 -0.66 -16.55
CA ARG A 18 3.07 0.06 -16.81
C ARG A 18 2.53 0.71 -15.54
N PHE A 19 2.54 0.03 -14.39
CA PHE A 19 2.16 0.64 -13.11
C PHE A 19 3.06 1.83 -12.76
N ASP A 20 4.36 1.69 -12.96
CA ASP A 20 5.32 2.75 -12.71
C ASP A 20 5.11 3.94 -13.63
N ALA A 21 4.90 3.70 -14.94
CA ALA A 21 4.64 4.75 -15.92
C ALA A 21 3.36 5.55 -15.57
N GLU A 22 2.31 4.86 -15.13
CA GLU A 22 1.11 5.55 -14.65
C GLU A 22 1.41 6.36 -13.38
N ASN A 23 2.03 5.78 -12.35
CA ASN A 23 2.37 6.47 -11.11
C ASN A 23 3.39 7.60 -11.28
N ALA A 24 4.27 7.54 -12.29
CA ALA A 24 5.22 8.59 -12.63
C ALA A 24 4.54 9.90 -13.11
N ARG A 25 3.27 9.83 -13.52
CA ARG A 25 2.47 10.98 -13.95
C ARG A 25 1.87 11.78 -12.77
N ASP A 26 2.04 11.29 -11.52
CA ASP A 26 1.54 12.01 -10.34
C ASP A 26 2.14 13.42 -10.28
N PRO A 27 1.31 14.47 -10.28
CA PRO A 27 1.78 15.85 -10.16
C PRO A 27 2.33 16.18 -8.77
N ASN A 28 1.94 15.39 -7.75
CA ASN A 28 2.43 15.59 -6.39
C ASN A 28 3.82 14.99 -6.24
N ARG A 29 4.70 15.71 -5.56
CA ARG A 29 6.09 15.29 -5.35
C ARG A 29 6.39 15.05 -3.87
N GLU A 30 7.23 14.07 -3.60
CA GLU A 30 7.81 13.78 -2.30
C GLU A 30 9.28 13.40 -2.50
N ALA A 31 10.21 14.07 -1.81
CA ALA A 31 11.65 13.86 -1.99
C ALA A 31 12.13 13.95 -3.47
N GLY A 32 11.48 14.81 -4.28
CA GLY A 32 11.82 14.96 -5.71
C GLY A 32 11.14 13.98 -6.65
N GLU A 33 10.60 12.86 -6.15
CA GLU A 33 9.95 11.80 -6.92
C GLU A 33 8.42 11.98 -7.00
N PRO A 34 7.75 11.43 -8.02
CA PRO A 34 6.29 11.32 -8.02
C PRO A 34 5.81 10.53 -6.80
N ARG A 35 4.90 11.12 -6.03
CA ARG A 35 4.52 10.62 -4.71
C ARG A 35 3.99 9.18 -4.73
N GLU A 36 3.08 8.86 -5.65
CA GLU A 36 2.51 7.52 -5.71
C GLU A 36 3.48 6.50 -6.33
N LEU A 37 4.45 6.92 -7.14
CA LEU A 37 5.54 6.06 -7.60
C LEU A 37 6.46 5.68 -6.43
N LEU A 38 6.89 6.68 -5.65
CA LEU A 38 7.71 6.47 -4.46
C LEU A 38 7.00 5.58 -3.44
N TYR A 39 5.69 5.82 -3.23
CA TYR A 39 4.87 4.98 -2.36
C TYR A 39 4.83 3.51 -2.85
N ALA A 40 4.65 3.28 -4.14
CA ALA A 40 4.62 1.94 -4.74
C ALA A 40 5.95 1.19 -4.55
N TRP A 41 7.09 1.89 -4.66
CA TRP A 41 8.41 1.31 -4.39
C TRP A 41 8.59 0.90 -2.93
N ARG A 42 8.23 1.80 -2.00
CA ARG A 42 8.28 1.56 -0.55
C ARG A 42 7.43 0.36 -0.14
N LEU A 43 6.20 0.29 -0.65
CA LEU A 43 5.29 -0.82 -0.35
C LEU A 43 5.82 -2.15 -0.91
N THR A 44 6.34 -2.14 -2.15
CA THR A 44 6.96 -3.31 -2.77
C THR A 44 8.17 -3.80 -1.96
N ALA A 45 9.01 -2.88 -1.47
CA ALA A 45 10.17 -3.22 -0.64
C ALA A 45 9.74 -3.91 0.67
N TRP A 46 8.72 -3.38 1.35
CA TRP A 46 8.20 -3.97 2.57
C TRP A 46 7.56 -5.34 2.35
N VAL A 47 6.76 -5.51 1.30
CA VAL A 47 6.19 -6.83 0.96
C VAL A 47 7.31 -7.84 0.68
N SER A 48 8.34 -7.45 -0.07
CA SER A 48 9.49 -8.34 -0.36
C SER A 48 10.27 -8.72 0.90
N LYS A 49 10.39 -7.80 1.87
CA LYS A 49 11.07 -8.05 3.15
C LYS A 49 10.25 -8.97 4.05
N LEU A 50 8.94 -8.75 4.16
CA LEU A 50 8.04 -9.54 5.00
C LEU A 50 7.76 -10.93 4.42
N SER A 51 7.75 -11.05 3.11
CA SER A 51 7.48 -12.30 2.39
C SER A 51 8.40 -12.44 1.18
N PRO A 52 9.66 -12.93 1.37
CA PRO A 52 10.61 -13.13 0.27
C PRO A 52 10.09 -14.07 -0.82
N ALA A 53 9.18 -15.00 -0.46
CA ALA A 53 8.52 -15.93 -1.37
C ALA A 53 7.10 -15.46 -1.76
N ALA A 54 6.83 -14.14 -1.71
CA ALA A 54 5.55 -13.57 -2.10
C ALA A 54 5.13 -14.02 -3.51
N SER A 55 3.86 -14.41 -3.64
CA SER A 55 3.30 -14.78 -4.94
C SER A 55 3.36 -13.62 -5.95
N GLU A 56 3.32 -13.94 -7.24
CA GLU A 56 3.26 -12.91 -8.28
C GLU A 56 2.05 -11.98 -8.10
N PRO A 57 0.83 -12.45 -7.80
CA PRO A 57 -0.30 -11.57 -7.50
C PRO A 57 -0.06 -10.61 -6.32
N LEU A 58 0.58 -11.06 -5.23
CA LEU A 58 0.89 -10.19 -4.09
C LEU A 58 1.91 -9.10 -4.45
N ARG A 59 2.95 -9.46 -5.22
CA ARG A 59 3.95 -8.50 -5.72
C ARG A 59 3.34 -7.46 -6.66
N LEU A 60 2.43 -7.87 -7.55
CA LEU A 60 1.66 -6.98 -8.39
C LEU A 60 0.73 -6.06 -7.57
N ALA A 61 0.01 -6.63 -6.60
CA ALA A 61 -0.89 -5.87 -5.72
C ALA A 61 -0.13 -4.79 -4.93
N ALA A 62 1.06 -5.11 -4.41
CA ALA A 62 1.91 -4.14 -3.72
C ALA A 62 2.28 -2.96 -4.63
N ARG A 63 2.60 -3.23 -5.92
CA ARG A 63 3.01 -2.17 -6.86
C ARG A 63 1.86 -1.27 -7.28
N CYS A 64 0.64 -1.79 -7.37
CA CYS A 64 -0.53 -1.04 -7.85
C CYS A 64 -1.52 -0.62 -6.73
N GLN A 65 -1.18 -0.79 -5.45
CA GLN A 65 -2.08 -0.54 -4.31
C GLN A 65 -2.70 0.87 -4.32
N HIS A 66 -1.96 1.89 -4.74
CA HIS A 66 -2.39 3.27 -4.84
C HIS A 66 -2.31 3.82 -6.27
N ILE A 67 -2.45 2.94 -7.27
CA ILE A 67 -2.34 3.32 -8.69
C ILE A 67 -3.20 4.55 -9.01
N CYS A 68 -2.57 5.58 -9.58
CA CYS A 68 -3.23 6.83 -10.00
C CYS A 68 -4.09 7.51 -8.89
N ARG A 69 -3.71 7.40 -7.62
CA ARG A 69 -4.51 7.92 -6.50
C ARG A 69 -4.84 9.41 -6.62
N TRP A 70 -3.95 10.21 -7.22
CA TRP A 70 -4.17 11.66 -7.43
C TRP A 70 -5.36 11.98 -8.32
N GLU A 71 -5.82 11.04 -9.17
CA GLU A 71 -7.00 11.23 -10.03
C GLU A 71 -8.31 11.30 -9.22
N SER A 72 -8.29 10.87 -7.96
CA SER A 72 -9.41 10.95 -7.03
C SER A 72 -9.01 11.66 -5.74
N PRO A 73 -8.83 13.00 -5.77
CA PRO A 73 -8.35 13.74 -4.62
C PRO A 73 -9.41 13.81 -3.51
N ARG A 74 -8.97 13.84 -2.24
CA ARG A 74 -9.86 13.91 -1.07
C ARG A 74 -10.79 15.12 -1.11
N GLY A 75 -10.32 16.24 -1.67
CA GLY A 75 -11.12 17.48 -1.78
C GLY A 75 -12.34 17.38 -2.69
N SER A 76 -12.46 16.36 -3.54
CA SER A 76 -13.65 16.09 -4.36
C SER A 76 -14.83 15.48 -3.58
N TYR A 77 -14.65 15.25 -2.28
CA TYR A 77 -15.66 14.65 -1.40
C TYR A 77 -15.93 15.56 -0.20
N PRO A 78 -17.13 15.54 0.39
CA PRO A 78 -17.41 16.31 1.60
C PRO A 78 -16.39 16.08 2.71
N MET A 79 -15.97 17.15 3.39
CA MET A 79 -14.96 17.11 4.47
C MET A 79 -15.56 16.65 5.80
N THR A 80 -16.41 15.63 5.75
CA THR A 80 -17.05 14.95 6.87
C THR A 80 -16.50 13.52 7.02
N ARG A 81 -16.82 12.87 8.15
CA ARG A 81 -16.50 11.45 8.36
C ARG A 81 -17.16 10.55 7.30
N ALA A 82 -18.41 10.79 6.97
CA ALA A 82 -19.12 10.03 5.94
C ALA A 82 -18.48 10.21 4.55
N GLY A 83 -18.15 11.45 4.18
CA GLY A 83 -17.42 11.75 2.95
C GLY A 83 -16.04 11.11 2.90
N TYR A 84 -15.32 11.04 4.03
CA TYR A 84 -14.05 10.33 4.11
C TYR A 84 -14.19 8.82 3.90
N LEU A 85 -15.19 8.21 4.51
CA LEU A 85 -15.44 6.76 4.36
C LEU A 85 -15.84 6.42 2.93
N LYS A 86 -16.71 7.26 2.31
CA LYS A 86 -17.08 7.09 0.92
C LYS A 86 -15.87 7.21 -0.01
N TRP A 87 -15.07 8.27 0.13
CA TRP A 87 -13.85 8.45 -0.63
C TRP A 87 -12.92 7.23 -0.53
N ARG A 88 -12.70 6.70 0.68
CA ARG A 88 -11.89 5.50 0.89
C ARG A 88 -12.44 4.26 0.19
N ALA A 89 -13.76 4.09 0.19
CA ALA A 89 -14.41 2.98 -0.49
C ALA A 89 -14.27 3.11 -2.02
N ASP A 90 -14.56 4.29 -2.55
CA ASP A 90 -14.46 4.56 -3.98
C ASP A 90 -13.02 4.42 -4.50
N LEU A 91 -12.01 4.89 -3.72
CA LEU A 91 -10.60 4.70 -4.04
C LEU A 91 -10.21 3.22 -4.17
N LYS A 92 -10.65 2.36 -3.28
CA LYS A 92 -10.35 0.92 -3.37
C LYS A 92 -10.90 0.33 -4.68
N GLN A 93 -12.12 0.68 -5.05
CA GLN A 93 -12.73 0.22 -6.30
C GLN A 93 -12.00 0.79 -7.52
N PHE A 94 -11.62 2.08 -7.47
CA PHE A 94 -10.84 2.72 -8.51
C PHE A 94 -9.50 2.01 -8.75
N HIS A 95 -8.73 1.75 -7.68
CA HIS A 95 -7.44 1.05 -7.78
C HIS A 95 -7.62 -0.37 -8.30
N ALA A 96 -8.60 -1.12 -7.81
CA ALA A 96 -8.89 -2.47 -8.29
C ALA A 96 -9.27 -2.50 -9.77
N LYS A 97 -10.09 -1.55 -10.23
CA LYS A 97 -10.47 -1.42 -11.64
C LYS A 97 -9.25 -1.07 -12.51
N LYS A 98 -8.53 0.01 -12.16
CA LYS A 98 -7.38 0.49 -12.95
C LYS A 98 -6.27 -0.55 -13.05
N SER A 99 -5.96 -1.24 -11.94
CA SER A 99 -4.98 -2.32 -11.95
C SER A 99 -5.41 -3.49 -12.84
N GLY A 100 -6.70 -3.87 -12.80
CA GLY A 100 -7.24 -4.93 -13.65
C GLY A 100 -7.16 -4.60 -15.14
N GLU A 101 -7.42 -3.34 -15.52
CA GLU A 101 -7.29 -2.88 -16.92
C GLU A 101 -5.84 -3.02 -17.42
N ILE A 102 -4.85 -2.59 -16.61
CA ILE A 102 -3.43 -2.68 -16.94
C ILE A 102 -2.99 -4.14 -17.04
N LEU A 103 -3.38 -4.98 -16.08
CA LEU A 103 -3.03 -6.40 -16.08
C LEU A 103 -3.61 -7.13 -17.29
N ARG A 104 -4.85 -6.84 -17.67
CA ARG A 104 -5.44 -7.42 -18.89
C ARG A 104 -4.68 -7.00 -20.14
N ALA A 105 -4.31 -5.73 -20.25
CA ALA A 105 -3.53 -5.20 -21.38
C ALA A 105 -2.10 -5.77 -21.44
N THR A 106 -1.57 -6.31 -20.34
CA THR A 106 -0.26 -6.99 -20.27
C THR A 106 -0.36 -8.52 -20.34
N GLY A 107 -1.55 -9.07 -20.66
CA GLY A 107 -1.73 -10.48 -20.96
C GLY A 107 -1.92 -11.39 -19.73
N TYR A 108 -2.36 -10.84 -18.59
CA TYR A 108 -2.75 -11.66 -17.44
C TYR A 108 -4.14 -12.26 -17.64
N ASP A 109 -4.30 -13.48 -17.13
CA ASP A 109 -5.59 -14.16 -17.07
C ASP A 109 -6.52 -13.57 -16.00
N ASP A 110 -7.82 -13.84 -16.14
CA ASP A 110 -8.83 -13.26 -15.26
C ASP A 110 -8.72 -13.76 -13.79
N ASP A 111 -8.16 -14.93 -13.55
CA ASP A 111 -7.97 -15.45 -12.18
C ASP A 111 -6.86 -14.68 -11.46
N THR A 112 -5.74 -14.46 -12.13
CA THR A 112 -4.64 -13.61 -11.60
C THR A 112 -5.12 -12.17 -11.39
N ILE A 113 -5.84 -11.59 -12.35
CA ILE A 113 -6.40 -10.23 -12.24
C ILE A 113 -7.34 -10.15 -11.03
N ARG A 114 -8.24 -11.10 -10.88
CA ARG A 114 -9.18 -11.18 -9.75
C ARG A 114 -8.43 -11.28 -8.42
N ARG A 115 -7.38 -12.10 -8.35
CA ARG A 115 -6.57 -12.23 -7.14
C ARG A 115 -5.90 -10.92 -6.75
N VAL A 116 -5.30 -10.19 -7.69
CA VAL A 116 -4.70 -8.87 -7.44
C VAL A 116 -5.77 -7.87 -6.96
N GLN A 117 -6.93 -7.85 -7.57
CA GLN A 117 -8.04 -6.98 -7.17
C GLN A 117 -8.53 -7.33 -5.74
N ASP A 118 -8.66 -8.60 -5.40
CA ASP A 118 -9.08 -9.06 -4.08
C ASP A 118 -8.08 -8.65 -2.99
N LEU A 119 -6.78 -8.72 -3.27
CA LEU A 119 -5.72 -8.22 -2.39
C LEU A 119 -5.85 -6.70 -2.19
N ASN A 120 -6.04 -5.92 -3.26
CA ASN A 120 -6.20 -4.47 -3.18
C ASN A 120 -7.49 -4.05 -2.45
N LEU A 121 -8.56 -4.82 -2.59
CA LEU A 121 -9.81 -4.65 -1.86
C LEU A 121 -9.75 -5.12 -0.41
N LYS A 122 -8.68 -5.85 -0.04
CA LYS A 122 -8.47 -6.48 1.28
C LYS A 122 -9.58 -7.47 1.62
N LYS A 123 -10.02 -8.26 0.63
CA LYS A 123 -11.00 -9.31 0.86
C LYS A 123 -10.45 -10.38 1.81
N ASN A 124 -11.33 -10.91 2.63
CA ASN A 124 -11.01 -11.96 3.61
C ASN A 124 -9.93 -11.57 4.65
N PHE A 125 -9.69 -10.27 4.89
CA PHE A 125 -8.88 -9.86 6.04
C PHE A 125 -9.63 -10.18 7.35
N PRO A 126 -8.98 -10.74 8.36
CA PRO A 126 -7.56 -11.10 8.47
C PRO A 126 -7.21 -12.56 8.12
N ALA A 127 -8.14 -13.33 7.55
CA ALA A 127 -7.98 -14.77 7.33
C ALA A 127 -7.02 -15.11 6.17
N ASP A 128 -6.97 -14.26 5.14
CA ASP A 128 -6.09 -14.46 3.99
C ASP A 128 -4.65 -14.04 4.34
N PRO A 129 -3.65 -14.95 4.28
CA PRO A 129 -2.29 -14.67 4.69
C PRO A 129 -1.61 -13.61 3.82
N GLU A 130 -1.89 -13.54 2.53
CA GLU A 130 -1.30 -12.54 1.64
C GLU A 130 -1.92 -11.14 1.85
N VAL A 131 -3.22 -11.09 2.15
CA VAL A 131 -3.88 -9.83 2.56
C VAL A 131 -3.29 -9.33 3.87
N ARG A 132 -2.93 -10.23 4.80
CA ARG A 132 -2.24 -9.84 6.04
C ARG A 132 -0.85 -9.27 5.77
N VAL A 133 -0.04 -9.93 4.94
CA VAL A 133 1.28 -9.41 4.54
C VAL A 133 1.16 -8.02 3.91
N LEU A 134 0.19 -7.82 3.02
CA LEU A 134 -0.06 -6.52 2.40
C LEU A 134 -0.48 -5.46 3.42
N GLU A 135 -1.35 -5.81 4.39
CA GLU A 135 -1.76 -4.87 5.45
C GLU A 135 -0.61 -4.54 6.39
N ASP A 136 0.23 -5.51 6.76
CA ASP A 136 1.46 -5.30 7.53
C ASP A 136 2.40 -4.32 6.82
N ALA A 137 2.65 -4.54 5.53
CA ALA A 137 3.48 -3.65 4.71
C ALA A 137 2.90 -2.24 4.62
N LEU A 138 1.58 -2.09 4.50
CA LEU A 138 0.90 -0.79 4.51
C LEU A 138 1.07 -0.05 5.84
N CYS A 139 0.98 -0.76 6.96
CA CYS A 139 1.23 -0.19 8.28
C CYS A 139 2.69 0.25 8.44
N LEU A 140 3.64 -0.54 7.95
CA LEU A 140 5.07 -0.20 8.01
C LEU A 140 5.42 1.00 7.13
N VAL A 141 4.87 1.10 5.92
CA VAL A 141 5.03 2.30 5.08
C VAL A 141 4.47 3.54 5.78
N PHE A 142 3.31 3.44 6.43
CA PHE A 142 2.77 4.54 7.22
C PHE A 142 3.72 4.94 8.36
N LEU A 143 4.19 3.99 9.14
CA LEU A 143 5.03 4.24 10.31
C LEU A 143 6.40 4.82 9.93
N GLU A 144 7.02 4.33 8.84
CA GLU A 144 8.36 4.74 8.43
C GLU A 144 8.37 6.09 7.68
N PHE A 145 7.40 6.33 6.80
CA PHE A 145 7.49 7.44 5.85
C PHE A 145 6.43 8.53 6.01
N GLN A 146 5.36 8.28 6.78
CA GLN A 146 4.23 9.22 6.84
C GLN A 146 3.90 9.66 8.27
N PHE A 147 4.27 8.86 9.26
CA PHE A 147 3.85 9.06 10.64
C PHE A 147 4.41 10.36 11.22
N ALA A 148 5.71 10.63 11.09
CA ALA A 148 6.34 11.83 11.64
C ALA A 148 5.72 13.12 11.06
N ASP A 149 5.52 13.18 9.75
CA ASP A 149 4.89 14.32 9.07
C ASP A 149 3.43 14.54 9.50
N LEU A 150 2.68 13.46 9.70
CA LEU A 150 1.30 13.53 10.17
C LEU A 150 1.24 13.94 11.64
N ALA A 151 2.15 13.44 12.47
CA ALA A 151 2.25 13.82 13.87
C ALA A 151 2.56 15.31 14.03
N ALA A 152 3.43 15.87 13.19
CA ALA A 152 3.74 17.31 13.19
C ALA A 152 2.52 18.20 12.90
N LYS A 153 1.51 17.70 12.19
CA LYS A 153 0.33 18.44 11.70
C LYS A 153 -0.97 18.04 12.40
N SER A 154 -0.92 17.12 13.34
CA SER A 154 -2.11 16.52 13.97
C SER A 154 -2.04 16.63 15.47
N ASP A 155 -3.21 16.58 16.10
CA ASP A 155 -3.37 16.43 17.52
C ASP A 155 -2.85 15.06 17.99
N ASP A 156 -2.20 15.03 19.15
CA ASP A 156 -1.57 13.82 19.73
C ASP A 156 -2.57 12.67 19.91
N GLU A 157 -3.77 12.96 20.42
CA GLU A 157 -4.77 11.91 20.68
C GLU A 157 -5.25 11.26 19.38
N LYS A 158 -5.39 12.04 18.30
CA LYS A 158 -5.68 11.49 16.96
C LYS A 158 -4.56 10.57 16.48
N MET A 159 -3.30 10.96 16.70
CA MET A 159 -2.15 10.16 16.30
C MET A 159 -2.05 8.88 17.14
N ILE A 160 -2.23 8.95 18.46
CA ILE A 160 -2.27 7.78 19.34
C ILE A 160 -3.34 6.79 18.88
N ASN A 161 -4.56 7.27 18.59
CA ASN A 161 -5.63 6.43 18.07
C ASN A 161 -5.30 5.80 16.70
N ALA A 162 -4.62 6.53 15.83
CA ALA A 162 -4.18 6.00 14.53
C ALA A 162 -3.11 4.91 14.70
N LEU A 163 -2.15 5.12 15.61
CA LEU A 163 -1.11 4.15 15.95
C LEU A 163 -1.71 2.86 16.53
N ARG A 164 -2.62 2.97 17.52
CA ARG A 164 -3.32 1.81 18.11
C ARG A 164 -4.03 0.98 17.05
N LYS A 165 -4.80 1.63 16.17
CA LYS A 165 -5.50 0.94 15.06
C LYS A 165 -4.57 0.28 14.06
N SER A 166 -3.42 0.88 13.80
CA SER A 166 -2.41 0.26 12.94
C SER A 166 -1.77 -0.93 13.63
N TRP A 167 -1.42 -0.77 14.91
CA TRP A 167 -0.79 -1.82 15.72
C TRP A 167 -1.68 -3.05 15.88
N GLU A 168 -2.98 -2.86 16.14
CA GLU A 168 -3.96 -3.95 16.27
C GLU A 168 -4.05 -4.83 15.03
N LYS A 169 -3.84 -4.27 13.85
CA LYS A 169 -3.89 -5.00 12.59
C LYS A 169 -2.61 -5.77 12.28
N MET A 170 -1.47 -5.33 12.82
CA MET A 170 -0.16 -5.87 12.49
C MET A 170 0.07 -7.23 13.16
N THR A 171 0.76 -8.11 12.43
CA THR A 171 1.31 -9.35 12.98
C THR A 171 2.47 -9.05 13.94
N GLU A 172 2.83 -10.03 14.78
CA GLU A 172 4.00 -9.89 15.67
C GLU A 172 5.30 -9.60 14.91
N SER A 173 5.51 -10.27 13.78
CA SER A 173 6.69 -10.03 12.94
C SER A 173 6.74 -8.61 12.40
N ALA A 174 5.62 -8.07 11.95
CA ALA A 174 5.54 -6.69 11.48
C ALA A 174 5.72 -5.67 12.62
N ARG A 175 5.17 -5.94 13.81
CA ARG A 175 5.40 -5.13 15.01
C ARG A 175 6.88 -5.10 15.41
N ALA A 176 7.56 -6.25 15.34
CA ALA A 176 9.00 -6.34 15.58
C ALA A 176 9.81 -5.49 14.58
N GLU A 177 9.41 -5.45 13.30
CA GLU A 177 10.03 -4.56 12.33
C GLU A 177 9.71 -3.09 12.59
N ALA A 178 8.48 -2.77 12.98
CA ALA A 178 8.09 -1.41 13.34
C ALA A 178 8.92 -0.83 14.49
N LEU A 179 9.24 -1.63 15.50
CA LEU A 179 10.05 -1.18 16.64
C LEU A 179 11.52 -0.89 16.28
N LYS A 180 12.01 -1.34 15.12
CA LYS A 180 13.37 -1.06 14.63
C LYS A 180 13.47 0.22 13.80
N LEU A 181 12.35 0.88 13.49
CA LEU A 181 12.33 2.08 12.66
C LEU A 181 12.98 3.28 13.38
N PRO A 182 13.66 4.16 12.63
CA PRO A 182 14.37 5.31 13.19
C PRO A 182 13.41 6.47 13.51
N TYR A 183 12.60 6.33 14.56
CA TYR A 183 11.69 7.38 15.00
C TYR A 183 12.45 8.54 15.66
N ASP A 184 11.98 9.77 15.40
CA ASP A 184 12.36 10.94 16.19
C ASP A 184 11.78 10.86 17.62
N ASP A 185 12.20 11.77 18.51
CA ASP A 185 11.79 11.74 19.92
C ASP A 185 10.29 11.91 20.11
N ARG A 186 9.63 12.76 19.30
CA ARG A 186 8.18 12.95 19.34
C ARG A 186 7.44 11.69 18.89
N ALA A 187 7.86 11.09 17.78
CA ALA A 187 7.27 9.85 17.30
C ALA A 187 7.43 8.71 18.30
N LYS A 188 8.59 8.59 18.97
CA LYS A 188 8.83 7.62 20.06
C LYS A 188 7.87 7.85 21.23
N ALA A 189 7.73 9.10 21.68
CA ALA A 189 6.82 9.43 22.78
C ALA A 189 5.37 9.08 22.46
N LEU A 190 4.90 9.39 21.24
CA LEU A 190 3.54 9.04 20.80
C LEU A 190 3.35 7.51 20.70
N LEU A 191 4.36 6.79 20.17
CA LEU A 191 4.31 5.34 20.09
C LEU A 191 4.27 4.69 21.48
N THR A 192 5.10 5.16 22.42
CA THR A 192 5.07 4.69 23.82
C THR A 192 3.69 4.90 24.45
N ARG A 193 3.08 6.09 24.30
CA ARG A 193 1.73 6.39 24.80
C ARG A 193 0.63 5.55 24.10
N ALA A 194 0.86 5.14 22.88
CA ALA A 194 -0.10 4.31 22.16
C ALA A 194 -0.07 2.85 22.58
N LEU A 195 1.10 2.32 22.97
CA LEU A 195 1.34 0.90 23.25
C LEU A 195 1.39 0.55 24.74
N GLY A 196 1.71 1.53 25.59
CA GLY A 196 1.73 1.40 27.06
C GLY A 196 0.40 1.65 27.66
#